data_8f0f823870d1519be5db0cac408a5b5c
#
_entry.id   8f0f823870d1519be5db0cac408a5b5c
#
_cell.length_a   1.000
_cell.length_b   1.000
_cell.length_c   1.000
_cell.angle_alpha   90.00
_cell.angle_beta   90.00
_cell.angle_gamma   90.00
#
_symmetry.space_group_name_H-M   'P 1'
#
loop_
_entity.id
_entity.type
_entity.pdbx_description
1 polymer ?
#
loop_
_entity_poly.entity_id
_entity_poly.type
_entity_poly.pdbx_seq_one_letter_code
_entity_poly.pdbx_strand_id
1 'polypeptide(L)'
;CAVTSGFGAVNNDANVKIGQSILIYGLGGMGLNIAYAASLVSAYPIVGIDLYKSKINLAKKFGLTHGIIANSKNIKKKLTKIFDNKSPEIVFETTGKSKIMEKAFDITPSDGKTVFVGVPDNNISIYSLPLAFKKKLLVSHGGNSIPDKDIPRYIRLMKRKKLNINKLITHEFSLSDINKAIKLFRSGKAGRIIIKIN
;
A
#
# COMPACT_ATOMS: atom_id res chain seq x y z
N CYS A 1 8.57 -10.98 -3.91
CA CYS A 1 7.41 -10.44 -4.62
C CYS A 1 6.84 -9.19 -3.93
N ALA A 2 6.32 -9.25 -2.69
CA ALA A 2 5.65 -8.09 -2.07
C ALA A 2 6.55 -6.86 -1.91
N VAL A 3 7.85 -7.03 -1.67
CA VAL A 3 8.80 -5.90 -1.56
C VAL A 3 9.01 -5.25 -2.93
N THR A 4 9.36 -6.04 -3.93
CA THR A 4 9.59 -5.53 -5.29
C THR A 4 8.34 -4.87 -5.86
N SER A 5 7.17 -5.53 -5.73
CA SER A 5 5.91 -4.98 -6.23
C SER A 5 5.47 -3.71 -5.50
N GLY A 6 5.55 -3.69 -4.15
CA GLY A 6 5.15 -2.50 -3.37
C GLY A 6 6.09 -1.31 -3.60
N PHE A 7 7.38 -1.55 -3.69
CA PHE A 7 8.38 -0.50 -3.96
C PHE A 7 8.27 -0.02 -5.40
N GLY A 8 8.09 -0.96 -6.35
CA GLY A 8 7.90 -0.64 -7.76
C GLY A 8 6.61 0.16 -7.99
N ALA A 9 5.51 -0.19 -7.31
CA ALA A 9 4.27 0.59 -7.40
C ALA A 9 4.47 2.07 -7.04
N VAL A 10 5.31 2.35 -6.02
CA VAL A 10 5.64 3.73 -5.62
C VAL A 10 6.61 4.38 -6.61
N ASN A 11 7.72 3.70 -6.96
CA ASN A 11 8.81 4.31 -7.72
C ASN A 11 8.57 4.29 -9.23
N ASN A 12 8.09 3.15 -9.76
CA ASN A 12 8.00 2.93 -11.21
C ASN A 12 6.61 3.29 -11.74
N ASP A 13 5.53 2.76 -11.11
CA ASP A 13 4.17 3.00 -11.60
C ASP A 13 3.70 4.41 -11.25
N ALA A 14 3.64 4.75 -9.96
CA ALA A 14 3.16 6.05 -9.51
C ALA A 14 4.19 7.18 -9.73
N ASN A 15 5.48 6.85 -9.76
CA ASN A 15 6.58 7.81 -9.83
C ASN A 15 6.41 8.92 -8.79
N VAL A 16 6.30 8.50 -7.52
CA VAL A 16 6.05 9.38 -6.38
C VAL A 16 7.21 10.34 -6.20
N LYS A 17 6.89 11.61 -6.00
CA LYS A 17 7.86 12.68 -5.76
C LYS A 17 7.93 13.05 -4.27
N ILE A 18 9.05 13.63 -3.86
CA ILE A 18 9.24 14.17 -2.51
C ILE A 18 8.07 15.09 -2.17
N GLY A 19 7.51 14.92 -0.98
CA GLY A 19 6.43 15.74 -0.44
C GLY A 19 5.04 15.43 -0.98
N GLN A 20 4.88 14.55 -1.97
CA GLN A 20 3.55 14.19 -2.47
C GLN A 20 2.73 13.46 -1.41
N SER A 21 1.44 13.80 -1.37
CA SER A 21 0.47 13.22 -0.45
C SER A 21 -0.07 11.89 -0.97
N ILE A 22 -0.15 10.90 -0.07
CA ILE A 22 -0.51 9.52 -0.43
C ILE A 22 -1.63 9.00 0.46
N LEU A 23 -2.61 8.34 -0.16
CA LEU A 23 -3.61 7.52 0.52
C LEU A 23 -3.46 6.06 0.10
N ILE A 24 -3.49 5.15 1.08
CA ILE A 24 -3.37 3.70 0.86
C ILE A 24 -4.61 3.02 1.43
N TYR A 25 -5.38 2.36 0.58
CA TYR A 25 -6.45 1.46 0.99
C TYR A 25 -5.91 0.04 1.16
N GLY A 26 -5.99 -0.48 2.39
CA GLY A 26 -5.42 -1.77 2.80
C GLY A 26 -3.96 -1.66 3.23
N LEU A 27 -3.66 -2.14 4.44
CA LEU A 27 -2.32 -2.17 5.03
C LEU A 27 -1.86 -3.62 5.26
N GLY A 28 -2.21 -4.51 4.32
CA GLY A 28 -1.66 -5.86 4.23
C GLY A 28 -0.21 -5.86 3.76
N GLY A 29 0.30 -7.02 3.33
CA GLY A 29 1.68 -7.14 2.87
C GLY A 29 2.07 -6.13 1.79
N MET A 30 1.16 -5.85 0.84
CA MET A 30 1.40 -4.85 -0.21
C MET A 30 1.36 -3.42 0.34
N GLY A 31 0.29 -3.05 1.06
CA GLY A 31 0.15 -1.70 1.61
C GLY A 31 1.25 -1.33 2.59
N LEU A 32 1.77 -2.28 3.39
CA LEU A 32 2.94 -2.07 4.24
C LEU A 32 4.19 -1.72 3.44
N ASN A 33 4.44 -2.44 2.33
CA ASN A 33 5.59 -2.15 1.47
C ASN A 33 5.43 -0.83 0.72
N ILE A 34 4.21 -0.47 0.30
CA ILE A 34 3.92 0.83 -0.30
C ILE A 34 4.15 1.96 0.72
N ALA A 35 3.66 1.83 1.95
CA ALA A 35 3.89 2.83 3.00
C ALA A 35 5.40 3.00 3.28
N TYR A 36 6.15 1.90 3.32
CA TYR A 36 7.59 1.93 3.53
C TYR A 36 8.32 2.60 2.36
N ALA A 37 8.04 2.20 1.12
CA ALA A 37 8.63 2.82 -0.06
C ALA A 37 8.30 4.33 -0.14
N ALA A 38 7.05 4.70 0.14
CA ALA A 38 6.61 6.10 0.17
C ALA A 38 7.40 6.92 1.21
N SER A 39 7.67 6.34 2.39
CA SER A 39 8.49 7.03 3.40
C SER A 39 9.95 7.21 2.97
N LEU A 40 10.51 6.24 2.24
CA LEU A 40 11.88 6.33 1.72
C LEU A 40 12.05 7.41 0.65
N VAL A 41 11.00 7.71 -0.11
CA VAL A 41 11.00 8.83 -1.08
C VAL A 41 10.48 10.14 -0.47
N SER A 42 10.31 10.19 0.85
CA SER A 42 9.86 11.38 1.58
C SER A 42 8.49 11.90 1.14
N ALA A 43 7.55 11.02 0.82
CA ALA A 43 6.16 11.39 0.61
C ALA A 43 5.51 11.87 1.91
N TYR A 44 4.59 12.86 1.85
CA TYR A 44 3.91 13.39 3.05
C TYR A 44 2.61 14.15 2.68
N PRO A 45 1.52 13.94 3.44
CA PRO A 45 1.33 12.86 4.41
C PRO A 45 1.15 11.50 3.74
N ILE A 46 1.51 10.42 4.47
CA ILE A 46 1.24 9.04 4.09
C ILE A 46 0.09 8.54 4.97
N VAL A 47 -1.09 8.40 4.38
CA VAL A 47 -2.33 8.01 5.08
C VAL A 47 -2.70 6.59 4.71
N GLY A 48 -3.08 5.78 5.68
CA GLY A 48 -3.53 4.41 5.44
C GLY A 48 -4.89 4.13 6.06
N ILE A 49 -5.71 3.40 5.35
CA ILE A 49 -7.02 2.93 5.82
C ILE A 49 -7.00 1.41 5.87
N ASP A 50 -7.32 0.83 7.03
CA ASP A 50 -7.44 -0.62 7.20
C ASP A 50 -8.55 -0.96 8.23
N LEU A 51 -9.04 -2.20 8.18
CA LEU A 51 -10.02 -2.70 9.14
C LEU A 51 -9.39 -2.93 10.54
N TYR A 52 -8.10 -3.24 10.59
CA TYR A 52 -7.41 -3.67 11.80
C TYR A 52 -6.45 -2.61 12.33
N LYS A 53 -6.67 -2.18 13.58
CA LYS A 53 -5.77 -1.24 14.29
C LYS A 53 -4.33 -1.79 14.40
N SER A 54 -4.16 -3.10 14.52
CA SER A 54 -2.84 -3.76 14.55
C SER A 54 -2.04 -3.51 13.28
N LYS A 55 -2.67 -3.55 12.10
CA LYS A 55 -2.03 -3.24 10.82
C LYS A 55 -1.65 -1.78 10.69
N ILE A 56 -2.53 -0.88 11.14
CA ILE A 56 -2.22 0.55 11.19
C ILE A 56 -1.01 0.80 12.10
N ASN A 57 -0.98 0.20 13.28
CA ASN A 57 0.13 0.35 14.22
C ASN A 57 1.44 -0.23 13.65
N LEU A 58 1.35 -1.35 12.92
CA LEU A 58 2.49 -1.91 12.21
C LEU A 58 2.98 -0.97 11.11
N ALA A 59 2.08 -0.44 10.28
CA ALA A 59 2.41 0.45 9.18
C ALA A 59 3.07 1.76 9.66
N LYS A 60 2.72 2.25 10.85
CA LYS A 60 3.38 3.41 11.46
C LYS A 60 4.88 3.18 11.70
N LYS A 61 5.28 1.93 11.98
CA LYS A 61 6.71 1.57 12.11
C LYS A 61 7.46 1.62 10.78
N PHE A 62 6.72 1.70 9.67
CA PHE A 62 7.23 1.75 8.30
C PHE A 62 6.91 3.09 7.60
N GLY A 63 6.69 4.16 8.38
CA GLY A 63 6.56 5.51 7.84
C GLY A 63 5.15 5.97 7.55
N LEU A 64 4.10 5.18 7.88
CA LEU A 64 2.73 5.68 7.82
C LEU A 64 2.57 6.84 8.82
N THR A 65 2.19 8.01 8.34
CA THR A 65 2.02 9.20 9.20
C THR A 65 0.65 9.21 9.89
N HIS A 66 -0.40 8.82 9.18
CA HIS A 66 -1.77 8.80 9.69
C HIS A 66 -2.47 7.48 9.35
N GLY A 67 -3.20 6.94 10.30
CA GLY A 67 -3.97 5.72 10.12
C GLY A 67 -5.44 5.92 10.47
N ILE A 68 -6.33 5.38 9.65
CA ILE A 68 -7.78 5.46 9.82
C ILE A 68 -8.36 4.05 9.82
N ILE A 69 -9.21 3.74 10.82
CA ILE A 69 -9.98 2.49 10.83
C ILE A 69 -11.11 2.58 9.80
N ALA A 70 -11.20 1.60 8.91
CA ALA A 70 -12.13 1.60 7.77
C ALA A 70 -13.62 1.70 8.17
N ASN A 71 -13.98 1.16 9.34
CA ASN A 71 -15.36 1.20 9.86
C ASN A 71 -15.60 2.39 10.80
N SER A 72 -14.67 3.35 10.87
CA SER A 72 -14.86 4.52 11.73
C SER A 72 -15.84 5.52 11.13
N LYS A 73 -16.57 6.22 11.99
CA LYS A 73 -17.45 7.32 11.55
C LYS A 73 -16.60 8.47 10.98
N ASN A 74 -17.19 9.18 10.01
CA ASN A 74 -16.62 10.44 9.47
C ASN A 74 -15.23 10.31 8.81
N ILE A 75 -14.95 9.20 8.08
CA ILE A 75 -13.68 9.00 7.35
C ILE A 75 -13.40 10.20 6.43
N LYS A 76 -14.39 10.65 5.66
CA LYS A 76 -14.25 11.80 4.75
C LYS A 76 -13.76 13.04 5.51
N LYS A 77 -14.37 13.40 6.64
CA LYS A 77 -13.96 14.55 7.46
C LYS A 77 -12.53 14.40 8.00
N LYS A 78 -12.13 13.16 8.39
CA LYS A 78 -10.76 12.89 8.84
C LYS A 78 -9.76 13.08 7.71
N LEU A 79 -10.05 12.57 6.52
CA LEU A 79 -9.19 12.75 5.34
C LEU A 79 -9.08 14.22 4.96
N THR A 80 -10.20 14.95 4.89
CA THR A 80 -10.21 16.39 4.62
C THR A 80 -9.29 17.15 5.57
N LYS A 81 -9.33 16.83 6.88
CA LYS A 81 -8.44 17.45 7.87
C LYS A 81 -6.97 17.10 7.67
N ILE A 82 -6.66 15.82 7.37
CA ILE A 82 -5.27 15.36 7.20
C ILE A 82 -4.63 15.94 5.94
N PHE A 83 -5.41 16.11 4.88
CA PHE A 83 -4.95 16.65 3.60
C PHE A 83 -5.21 18.17 3.44
N ASP A 84 -5.43 18.89 4.54
CA ASP A 84 -5.63 20.36 4.57
C ASP A 84 -6.67 20.83 3.56
N ASN A 85 -7.86 20.19 3.59
CA ASN A 85 -8.99 20.43 2.68
C ASN A 85 -8.72 20.13 1.19
N LYS A 86 -7.64 19.42 0.89
CA LYS A 86 -7.31 18.91 -0.44
C LYS A 86 -7.65 17.42 -0.56
N SER A 87 -7.52 16.87 -1.73
CA SER A 87 -7.52 15.42 -1.98
C SER A 87 -6.09 14.88 -2.01
N PRO A 88 -5.88 13.59 -1.70
CA PRO A 88 -4.57 12.96 -1.85
C PRO A 88 -4.14 12.95 -3.32
N GLU A 89 -2.90 13.35 -3.62
CA GLU A 89 -2.38 13.38 -4.99
C GLU A 89 -2.27 11.98 -5.60
N ILE A 90 -1.96 10.98 -4.77
CA ILE A 90 -1.82 9.59 -5.22
C ILE A 90 -2.60 8.67 -4.27
N VAL A 91 -3.40 7.79 -4.85
CA VAL A 91 -4.20 6.81 -4.10
C VAL A 91 -3.82 5.41 -4.54
N PHE A 92 -3.30 4.61 -3.61
CA PHE A 92 -3.03 3.19 -3.83
C PHE A 92 -4.17 2.34 -3.29
N GLU A 93 -4.65 1.42 -4.09
CA GLU A 93 -5.64 0.43 -3.70
C GLU A 93 -5.00 -0.96 -3.69
N THR A 94 -5.00 -1.63 -2.52
CA THR A 94 -4.35 -2.94 -2.33
C THR A 94 -5.28 -4.03 -1.82
N THR A 95 -6.56 -3.73 -1.67
CA THR A 95 -7.52 -4.70 -1.12
C THR A 95 -8.13 -5.61 -2.17
N GLY A 96 -8.20 -5.16 -3.42
CA GLY A 96 -8.90 -5.83 -4.51
C GLY A 96 -10.43 -5.82 -4.37
N LYS A 97 -10.97 -5.06 -3.42
CA LYS A 97 -12.42 -4.93 -3.27
C LYS A 97 -12.96 -3.91 -4.25
N SER A 98 -13.80 -4.34 -5.20
CA SER A 98 -14.32 -3.48 -6.28
C SER A 98 -14.90 -2.17 -5.75
N LYS A 99 -15.69 -2.20 -4.68
CA LYS A 99 -16.23 -1.00 -4.05
C LYS A 99 -15.18 -0.09 -3.41
N ILE A 100 -14.03 -0.61 -3.02
CA ILE A 100 -12.91 0.20 -2.51
C ILE A 100 -12.10 0.78 -3.68
N MET A 101 -11.96 0.03 -4.77
CA MET A 101 -11.34 0.51 -6.01
C MET A 101 -12.10 1.71 -6.58
N GLU A 102 -13.44 1.62 -6.64
CA GLU A 102 -14.31 2.73 -7.04
C GLU A 102 -14.08 3.97 -6.15
N LYS A 103 -14.11 3.79 -4.82
CA LYS A 103 -13.85 4.88 -3.86
C LYS A 103 -12.44 5.47 -3.99
N ALA A 104 -11.44 4.63 -4.27
CA ALA A 104 -10.08 5.09 -4.48
C ALA A 104 -9.98 5.97 -5.72
N PHE A 105 -10.67 5.57 -6.79
CA PHE A 105 -10.76 6.41 -7.99
C PHE A 105 -11.49 7.72 -7.71
N ASP A 106 -12.65 7.68 -7.05
CA ASP A 106 -13.47 8.88 -6.80
C ASP A 106 -12.75 9.93 -5.97
N ILE A 107 -12.02 9.52 -4.90
CA ILE A 107 -11.33 10.46 -4.01
C ILE A 107 -10.09 11.09 -4.63
N THR A 108 -9.53 10.47 -5.67
CA THR A 108 -8.36 11.00 -6.39
C THR A 108 -8.74 12.29 -7.13
N PRO A 109 -7.98 13.38 -7.00
CA PRO A 109 -8.28 14.64 -7.68
C PRO A 109 -8.12 14.54 -9.20
N SER A 110 -8.59 15.59 -9.91
CA SER A 110 -8.61 15.64 -11.37
C SER A 110 -7.24 15.58 -12.04
N ASP A 111 -6.18 15.87 -11.32
CA ASP A 111 -4.77 15.80 -11.76
C ASP A 111 -3.96 14.73 -11.01
N GLY A 112 -4.63 13.95 -10.16
CA GLY A 112 -4.02 12.90 -9.36
C GLY A 112 -3.91 11.55 -10.05
N LYS A 113 -3.36 10.58 -9.31
CA LYS A 113 -3.16 9.20 -9.78
C LYS A 113 -3.84 8.22 -8.85
N THR A 114 -4.66 7.33 -9.42
CA THR A 114 -5.12 6.11 -8.75
C THR A 114 -4.29 4.93 -9.24
N VAL A 115 -3.75 4.13 -8.32
CA VAL A 115 -2.96 2.94 -8.64
C VAL A 115 -3.64 1.71 -8.05
N PHE A 116 -4.17 0.86 -8.91
CA PHE A 116 -4.73 -0.43 -8.51
C PHE A 116 -3.62 -1.46 -8.43
N VAL A 117 -3.39 -1.97 -7.23
CA VAL A 117 -2.43 -3.03 -6.93
C VAL A 117 -3.14 -4.31 -6.51
N GLY A 118 -4.32 -4.18 -5.91
CA GLY A 118 -5.20 -5.30 -5.60
C GLY A 118 -5.81 -5.90 -6.87
N VAL A 119 -5.97 -7.23 -6.88
CA VAL A 119 -6.70 -7.92 -7.95
C VAL A 119 -8.19 -7.77 -7.67
N PRO A 120 -8.99 -7.25 -8.61
CA PRO A 120 -10.42 -7.00 -8.36
C PRO A 120 -11.20 -8.32 -8.15
N ASP A 121 -12.10 -8.30 -7.17
CA ASP A 121 -12.99 -9.44 -6.89
C ASP A 121 -14.23 -9.46 -7.80
N ASN A 122 -14.57 -8.33 -8.42
CA ASN A 122 -15.68 -8.19 -9.39
C ASN A 122 -15.42 -7.01 -10.34
N ASN A 123 -16.33 -6.80 -11.27
CA ASN A 123 -16.32 -5.60 -12.12
C ASN A 123 -16.38 -4.33 -11.27
N ILE A 124 -15.74 -3.28 -11.76
CA ILE A 124 -15.77 -1.94 -11.17
C ILE A 124 -16.56 -1.00 -12.08
N SER A 125 -17.27 -0.07 -11.46
CA SER A 125 -17.99 1.00 -12.17
C SER A 125 -17.39 2.35 -11.78
N ILE A 126 -16.79 3.04 -12.73
CA ILE A 126 -16.18 4.35 -12.53
C ILE A 126 -16.67 5.35 -13.54
N TYR A 127 -16.81 6.61 -13.13
CA TYR A 127 -17.06 7.71 -14.04
C TYR A 127 -15.79 8.07 -14.81
N SER A 128 -15.76 7.76 -16.10
CA SER A 128 -14.52 7.79 -16.89
C SER A 128 -14.12 9.17 -17.41
N LEU A 129 -15.04 10.16 -17.45
CA LEU A 129 -14.75 11.49 -18.00
C LEU A 129 -13.47 12.15 -17.44
N PRO A 130 -13.14 12.06 -16.13
CA PRO A 130 -11.90 12.65 -15.62
C PRO A 130 -10.62 12.09 -16.26
N LEU A 131 -10.67 10.86 -16.80
CA LEU A 131 -9.53 10.25 -17.51
C LEU A 131 -9.23 10.91 -18.85
N ALA A 132 -10.23 11.56 -19.46
CA ALA A 132 -10.03 12.33 -20.69
C ALA A 132 -9.22 13.62 -20.47
N PHE A 133 -8.99 14.01 -19.22
CA PHE A 133 -8.22 15.18 -18.85
C PHE A 133 -6.87 14.78 -18.22
N LYS A 134 -6.66 15.07 -16.95
CA LYS A 134 -5.37 14.86 -16.28
C LYS A 134 -5.35 13.71 -15.28
N LYS A 135 -6.52 13.25 -14.82
CA LYS A 135 -6.61 12.13 -13.86
C LYS A 135 -6.07 10.86 -14.48
N LYS A 136 -5.26 10.12 -13.72
CA LYS A 136 -4.63 8.88 -14.19
C LYS A 136 -5.14 7.69 -13.39
N LEU A 137 -5.51 6.64 -14.09
CA LEU A 137 -5.76 5.32 -13.53
C LEU A 137 -4.66 4.38 -14.01
N LEU A 138 -3.91 3.81 -13.07
CA LEU A 138 -2.82 2.89 -13.33
C LEU A 138 -3.15 1.53 -12.69
N VAL A 139 -2.78 0.47 -13.37
CA VAL A 139 -2.83 -0.90 -12.82
C VAL A 139 -1.39 -1.37 -12.64
N SER A 140 -1.03 -1.68 -11.40
CA SER A 140 0.32 -2.13 -11.08
C SER A 140 0.45 -3.64 -11.30
N HIS A 141 1.26 -4.04 -12.25
CA HIS A 141 1.64 -5.44 -12.45
C HIS A 141 3.05 -5.66 -11.91
N GLY A 142 3.16 -6.25 -10.71
CA GLY A 142 4.45 -6.48 -10.06
C GLY A 142 5.26 -5.20 -9.76
N GLY A 143 4.61 -4.02 -9.79
CA GLY A 143 5.27 -2.73 -9.60
C GLY A 143 6.17 -2.33 -10.75
N ASN A 144 5.95 -2.86 -11.97
CA ASN A 144 6.88 -2.70 -13.11
C ASN A 144 8.36 -2.88 -12.71
N SER A 145 8.60 -3.81 -11.76
CA SER A 145 9.94 -4.06 -11.25
C SER A 145 10.78 -4.84 -12.24
N ILE A 146 12.03 -4.43 -12.39
CA ILE A 146 13.06 -5.15 -13.14
C ILE A 146 13.95 -5.84 -12.10
N PRO A 147 13.79 -7.16 -11.83
CA PRO A 147 14.45 -7.85 -10.71
C PRO A 147 15.96 -7.66 -10.69
N ASP A 148 16.62 -7.78 -11.84
CA ASP A 148 18.07 -7.68 -11.97
C ASP A 148 18.61 -6.27 -11.66
N LYS A 149 17.76 -5.25 -11.73
CA LYS A 149 18.10 -3.87 -11.39
C LYS A 149 17.66 -3.49 -9.99
N ASP A 150 16.44 -3.84 -9.62
CA ASP A 150 15.79 -3.33 -8.40
C ASP A 150 16.23 -4.12 -7.15
N ILE A 151 16.37 -5.46 -7.24
CA ILE A 151 16.83 -6.26 -6.11
C ILE A 151 18.22 -5.86 -5.65
N PRO A 152 19.24 -5.69 -6.52
CA PRO A 152 20.54 -5.17 -6.10
C PRO A 152 20.48 -3.78 -5.45
N ARG A 153 19.58 -2.88 -5.89
CA ARG A 153 19.38 -1.57 -5.26
C ARG A 153 18.87 -1.71 -3.84
N TYR A 154 17.87 -2.59 -3.60
CA TYR A 154 17.32 -2.84 -2.27
C TYR A 154 18.36 -3.49 -1.35
N ILE A 155 19.15 -4.46 -1.84
CA ILE A 155 20.25 -5.08 -1.09
C ILE A 155 21.29 -4.03 -0.67
N ARG A 156 21.65 -3.08 -1.54
CA ARG A 156 22.57 -1.99 -1.17
C ARG A 156 22.00 -1.13 -0.02
N LEU A 157 20.71 -0.80 -0.05
CA LEU A 157 20.05 -0.06 1.03
C LEU A 157 20.03 -0.88 2.34
N MET A 158 19.80 -2.20 2.25
CA MET A 158 19.84 -3.09 3.41
C MET A 158 21.23 -3.15 4.04
N LYS A 159 22.29 -3.32 3.22
CA LYS A 159 23.69 -3.32 3.69
C LYS A 159 24.06 -2.02 4.41
N ARG A 160 23.51 -0.90 3.99
CA ARG A 160 23.70 0.42 4.62
C ARG A 160 22.73 0.71 5.78
N LYS A 161 21.94 -0.28 6.22
CA LYS A 161 20.91 -0.15 7.27
C LYS A 161 19.85 0.93 6.99
N LYS A 162 19.71 1.34 5.73
CA LYS A 162 18.68 2.30 5.29
C LYS A 162 17.34 1.63 4.98
N LEU A 163 17.36 0.33 4.77
CA LEU A 163 16.17 -0.51 4.53
C LEU A 163 16.23 -1.74 5.45
N ASN A 164 15.18 -2.03 6.16
CA ASN A 164 15.07 -3.22 7.00
C ASN A 164 13.76 -3.97 6.73
N ILE A 165 13.81 -4.87 5.75
CA ILE A 165 12.64 -5.69 5.37
C ILE A 165 12.32 -6.79 6.38
N ASN A 166 13.27 -7.19 7.23
CA ASN A 166 13.03 -8.23 8.25
C ASN A 166 11.95 -7.80 9.26
N LYS A 167 11.83 -6.50 9.51
CA LYS A 167 10.77 -5.95 10.36
C LYS A 167 9.35 -6.17 9.82
N LEU A 168 9.21 -6.50 8.53
CA LEU A 168 7.92 -6.84 7.92
C LEU A 168 7.45 -8.24 8.32
N ILE A 169 8.38 -9.12 8.73
CA ILE A 169 8.07 -10.47 9.19
C ILE A 169 7.44 -10.35 10.58
N THR A 170 6.19 -10.77 10.69
CA THR A 170 5.44 -10.71 11.95
C THR A 170 5.32 -12.06 12.64
N HIS A 171 5.40 -13.14 11.87
CA HIS A 171 5.25 -14.51 12.38
C HIS A 171 6.10 -15.47 11.58
N GLU A 172 6.64 -16.47 12.28
CA GLU A 172 7.38 -17.59 11.71
C GLU A 172 6.74 -18.90 12.18
N PHE A 173 6.59 -19.85 11.27
CA PHE A 173 6.06 -21.18 11.55
C PHE A 173 6.96 -22.24 10.92
N SER A 174 6.96 -23.44 11.49
CA SER A 174 7.49 -24.64 10.83
C SER A 174 6.54 -25.13 9.75
N LEU A 175 7.02 -25.97 8.82
CA LEU A 175 6.16 -26.58 7.81
C LEU A 175 5.05 -27.42 8.45
N SER A 176 5.30 -28.10 9.57
CA SER A 176 4.30 -28.86 10.30
C SER A 176 3.12 -28.00 10.80
N ASP A 177 3.35 -26.71 11.01
CA ASP A 177 2.34 -25.76 11.46
C ASP A 177 1.68 -24.95 10.33
N ILE A 178 1.83 -25.40 9.07
CA ILE A 178 1.33 -24.67 7.89
C ILE A 178 -0.16 -24.31 8.00
N ASN A 179 -0.99 -25.18 8.55
CA ASN A 179 -2.42 -24.93 8.70
C ASN A 179 -2.71 -23.81 9.71
N LYS A 180 -1.91 -23.68 10.78
CA LYS A 180 -2.00 -22.55 11.72
C LYS A 180 -1.60 -21.24 11.03
N ALA A 181 -0.54 -21.26 10.24
CA ALA A 181 -0.07 -20.13 9.45
C ALA A 181 -1.14 -19.67 8.44
N ILE A 182 -1.77 -20.60 7.71
CA ILE A 182 -2.87 -20.31 6.77
C ILE A 182 -4.07 -19.70 7.50
N LYS A 183 -4.46 -20.26 8.66
CA LYS A 183 -5.57 -19.72 9.48
C LYS A 183 -5.27 -18.28 9.91
N LEU A 184 -4.04 -18.01 10.37
CA LEU A 184 -3.62 -16.66 10.74
C LEU A 184 -3.59 -15.71 9.53
N PHE A 185 -3.08 -16.16 8.38
CA PHE A 185 -3.09 -15.38 7.14
C PHE A 185 -4.51 -14.99 6.73
N ARG A 186 -5.44 -15.96 6.71
CA ARG A 186 -6.85 -15.73 6.36
C ARG A 186 -7.56 -14.79 7.35
N SER A 187 -7.14 -14.75 8.60
CA SER A 187 -7.71 -13.82 9.60
C SER A 187 -7.36 -12.35 9.30
N GLY A 188 -6.43 -12.10 8.40
CA GLY A 188 -5.98 -10.76 8.05
C GLY A 188 -5.19 -10.03 9.14
N LYS A 189 -4.84 -10.67 10.25
CA LYS A 189 -4.18 -10.02 11.41
C LYS A 189 -2.65 -9.96 11.28
N ALA A 190 -2.05 -10.81 10.44
CA ALA A 190 -0.62 -10.85 10.22
C ALA A 190 -0.14 -9.82 9.20
N GLY A 191 1.12 -9.38 9.32
CA GLY A 191 1.88 -8.73 8.27
C GLY A 191 2.46 -9.77 7.31
N ARG A 192 3.76 -10.07 7.42
CA ARG A 192 4.40 -11.14 6.65
C ARG A 192 4.57 -12.39 7.52
N ILE A 193 4.12 -13.53 6.98
CA ILE A 193 4.35 -14.85 7.59
C ILE A 193 5.44 -15.55 6.80
N ILE A 194 6.37 -16.20 7.49
CA ILE A 194 7.40 -17.07 6.90
C ILE A 194 7.20 -18.49 7.41
N ILE A 195 7.36 -19.45 6.51
CA ILE A 195 7.43 -20.87 6.82
C ILE A 195 8.90 -21.29 6.73
N LYS A 196 9.43 -21.82 7.83
CA LYS A 196 10.77 -22.41 7.88
C LYS A 196 10.66 -23.87 7.42
N ILE A 197 11.44 -24.22 6.42
CA ILE A 197 11.58 -25.58 5.90
C ILE A 197 12.97 -26.02 6.35
N ASN A 198 13.00 -26.91 7.34
CA ASN A 198 14.24 -27.50 7.86
C ASN A 198 14.54 -28.76 7.08
#